data_eccee46d3e148c20542f6ab46a18dd29
#
_entry.id   eccee46d3e148c20542f6ab46a18dd29
#
_cell.length_a   1.000
_cell.length_b   1.000
_cell.length_c   1.000
_cell.angle_alpha   90.00
_cell.angle_beta   90.00
_cell.angle_gamma   90.00
#
_symmetry.space_group_name_H-M   'P 1'
#
loop_
_entity.id
_entity.type
_entity.pdbx_description
1 polymer ?
#
loop_
_entity_poly.entity_id
_entity_poly.type
_entity_poly.pdbx_seq_one_letter_code
_entity_poly.pdbx_strand_id
1 'polypeptide(L)'
;MNNYKTYIYLTLLTLLSCKGNDGNEPQKLTPQIRYEFSGGAGHYNYAPSIIEDQYGIRYGFVCENRDPFKIVDYVYLYKGIPTEKGYVWQPGTQIIEPSETGWDNCHICDPDVREFKTTYKGETYNWIMTYLGVDRW
;
A
#
# COMPACT_ATOMS: atom_id res chain seq x y z
N MET A 1 6.09 -57.66 -9.83
CA MET A 1 4.82 -56.95 -9.76
C MET A 1 4.70 -56.39 -8.33
N ASN A 2 5.00 -55.11 -8.13
CA ASN A 2 4.95 -54.44 -6.83
C ASN A 2 3.67 -53.61 -6.76
N ASN A 3 2.78 -54.04 -5.86
CA ASN A 3 1.53 -53.33 -5.56
C ASN A 3 1.82 -52.23 -4.57
N TYR A 4 1.84 -50.99 -5.03
CA TYR A 4 1.81 -49.84 -4.12
C TYR A 4 0.36 -49.53 -3.71
N LYS A 5 0.06 -49.77 -2.42
CA LYS A 5 -1.19 -49.32 -1.82
C LYS A 5 -1.07 -47.83 -1.49
N THR A 6 -1.78 -46.98 -2.23
CA THR A 6 -1.92 -45.52 -1.92
C THR A 6 -2.92 -45.39 -0.80
N TYR A 7 -2.46 -44.93 0.37
CA TYR A 7 -3.36 -44.53 1.48
C TYR A 7 -3.68 -43.06 1.35
N ILE A 8 -4.97 -42.80 1.05
CA ILE A 8 -5.51 -41.42 1.08
C ILE A 8 -5.95 -41.17 2.52
N TYR A 9 -5.25 -40.27 3.22
CA TYR A 9 -5.68 -39.76 4.52
C TYR A 9 -6.64 -38.60 4.27
N LEU A 10 -7.94 -38.86 4.50
CA LEU A 10 -8.98 -37.85 4.51
C LEU A 10 -8.98 -37.20 5.90
N THR A 11 -8.28 -36.08 6.09
CA THR A 11 -8.35 -35.28 7.31
C THR A 11 -9.66 -34.50 7.29
N LEU A 12 -10.63 -34.98 8.10
CA LEU A 12 -11.89 -34.28 8.35
C LEU A 12 -11.61 -33.12 9.30
N LEU A 13 -11.47 -31.89 8.76
CA LEU A 13 -11.42 -30.67 9.56
C LEU A 13 -12.83 -30.41 10.11
N THR A 14 -13.06 -30.76 11.37
CA THR A 14 -14.26 -30.31 12.10
C THR A 14 -14.06 -28.83 12.44
N LEU A 15 -14.75 -27.95 11.73
CA LEU A 15 -14.90 -26.55 12.12
C LEU A 15 -15.74 -26.52 13.41
N LEU A 16 -15.08 -26.40 14.55
CA LEU A 16 -15.72 -26.02 15.80
C LEU A 16 -16.18 -24.57 15.69
N SER A 17 -17.43 -24.40 15.28
CA SER A 17 -18.13 -23.14 15.39
C SER A 17 -18.33 -22.84 16.89
N CYS A 18 -17.53 -21.95 17.44
CA CYS A 18 -17.80 -21.34 18.73
C CYS A 18 -19.09 -20.49 18.59
N LYS A 19 -20.22 -21.07 18.96
CA LYS A 19 -21.42 -20.29 19.27
C LYS A 19 -21.20 -19.63 20.63
N GLY A 20 -20.62 -18.44 20.63
CA GLY A 20 -20.71 -17.50 21.74
C GLY A 20 -22.16 -16.99 21.80
N ASN A 21 -22.86 -17.33 22.86
CA ASN A 21 -24.24 -16.91 23.09
C ASN A 21 -24.22 -15.60 23.89
N ASP A 22 -23.62 -14.55 23.31
CA ASP A 22 -23.72 -13.19 23.83
C ASP A 22 -24.63 -12.40 22.90
N GLY A 23 -25.79 -12.02 23.45
CA GLY A 23 -26.90 -11.35 22.73
C GLY A 23 -26.59 -9.92 22.24
N ASN A 24 -25.36 -9.64 21.87
CA ASN A 24 -24.96 -8.49 21.11
C ASN A 24 -24.81 -8.94 19.64
N GLU A 25 -25.77 -8.61 18.81
CA GLU A 25 -25.55 -8.67 17.37
C GLU A 25 -24.22 -7.97 17.07
N PRO A 26 -23.33 -8.59 16.26
CA PRO A 26 -22.10 -7.93 15.87
C PRO A 26 -22.50 -6.62 15.21
N GLN A 27 -22.04 -5.53 15.82
CA GLN A 27 -22.27 -4.19 15.30
C GLN A 27 -21.76 -4.18 13.86
N LYS A 28 -22.69 -4.07 12.91
CA LYS A 28 -22.39 -4.03 11.48
C LYS A 28 -21.57 -2.78 11.25
N LEU A 29 -20.24 -2.93 11.30
CA LEU A 29 -19.33 -1.86 10.96
C LEU A 29 -19.57 -1.53 9.48
N THR A 30 -20.31 -0.47 9.25
CA THR A 30 -20.41 0.10 7.91
C THR A 30 -19.06 0.69 7.59
N PRO A 31 -18.29 0.15 6.63
CA PRO A 31 -17.01 0.73 6.27
C PRO A 31 -17.25 2.16 5.82
N GLN A 32 -16.72 3.11 6.57
CA GLN A 32 -16.67 4.50 6.12
C GLN A 32 -15.53 4.59 5.13
N ILE A 33 -15.86 4.66 3.83
CA ILE A 33 -14.88 5.00 2.80
C ILE A 33 -14.52 6.46 3.03
N ARG A 34 -13.31 6.69 3.54
CA ARG A 34 -12.73 8.02 3.61
C ARG A 34 -11.76 8.16 2.44
N TYR A 35 -12.02 9.14 1.60
CA TYR A 35 -11.02 9.59 0.63
C TYR A 35 -9.98 10.40 1.40
N GLU A 36 -8.85 9.79 1.70
CA GLU A 36 -7.78 10.48 2.42
C GLU A 36 -6.90 11.30 1.48
N PHE A 37 -6.83 10.91 0.21
CA PHE A 37 -6.06 11.59 -0.82
C PHE A 37 -6.99 12.00 -1.97
N SER A 38 -6.89 13.24 -2.42
CA SER A 38 -7.66 13.76 -3.53
C SER A 38 -6.76 14.54 -4.48
N GLY A 39 -6.62 14.04 -5.71
CA GLY A 39 -5.90 14.71 -6.77
C GLY A 39 -6.70 15.83 -7.45
N GLY A 40 -8.01 15.93 -7.18
CA GLY A 40 -8.91 16.85 -7.88
C GLY A 40 -9.49 16.29 -9.18
N ALA A 41 -10.27 17.11 -9.88
CA ALA A 41 -10.91 16.71 -11.14
C ALA A 41 -9.85 16.42 -12.24
N GLY A 42 -9.95 15.24 -12.86
CA GLY A 42 -9.01 14.79 -13.89
C GLY A 42 -7.71 14.19 -13.37
N HIS A 43 -7.53 14.16 -12.06
CA HIS A 43 -6.42 13.51 -11.41
C HIS A 43 -6.91 12.22 -10.73
N TYR A 44 -6.03 11.24 -10.61
CA TYR A 44 -6.34 10.03 -9.84
C TYR A 44 -5.17 9.60 -8.97
N ASN A 45 -5.51 8.97 -7.85
CA ASN A 45 -4.58 8.46 -6.87
C ASN A 45 -4.93 7.01 -6.60
N TYR A 46 -3.93 6.15 -6.48
CA TYR A 46 -4.14 4.74 -6.18
C TYR A 46 -2.89 4.10 -5.55
N ALA A 47 -3.00 2.82 -5.18
CA ALA A 47 -1.93 2.03 -4.59
C ALA A 47 -1.18 2.73 -3.45
N PRO A 48 -1.86 3.23 -2.40
CA PRO A 48 -1.19 3.89 -1.31
C PRO A 48 -0.43 2.90 -0.43
N SER A 49 0.83 3.23 -0.09
CA SER A 49 1.57 2.61 1.01
C SER A 49 1.67 3.61 2.15
N ILE A 50 1.21 3.24 3.35
CA ILE A 50 1.17 4.16 4.49
C ILE A 50 2.03 3.58 5.62
N ILE A 51 2.93 4.40 6.13
CA ILE A 51 3.72 4.11 7.32
C ILE A 51 3.46 5.16 8.38
N GLU A 52 3.69 4.81 9.64
CA GLU A 52 3.54 5.72 10.78
C GLU A 52 4.85 5.75 11.58
N ASP A 53 5.30 6.93 11.95
CA ASP A 53 6.49 7.08 12.77
C ASP A 53 6.18 7.01 14.28
N GLN A 54 7.20 7.04 15.11
CA GLN A 54 7.09 6.98 16.57
C GLN A 54 6.34 8.15 17.19
N TYR A 55 6.06 9.21 16.44
CA TYR A 55 5.31 10.39 16.87
C TYR A 55 3.86 10.36 16.38
N GLY A 56 3.44 9.25 15.74
CA GLY A 56 2.11 9.09 15.18
C GLY A 56 1.89 9.87 13.88
N ILE A 57 2.93 10.40 13.25
CA ILE A 57 2.84 11.05 11.96
C ILE A 57 2.79 9.99 10.88
N ARG A 58 1.80 10.07 9.98
CA ARG A 58 1.69 9.18 8.85
C ARG A 58 2.33 9.75 7.59
N TYR A 59 2.96 8.87 6.85
CA TYR A 59 3.54 9.17 5.55
C TYR A 59 2.87 8.26 4.54
N GLY A 60 2.11 8.86 3.62
CA GLY A 60 1.42 8.16 2.54
C GLY A 60 2.18 8.31 1.24
N PHE A 61 2.65 7.20 0.70
CA PHE A 61 3.28 7.13 -0.61
C PHE A 61 2.22 6.68 -1.60
N VAL A 62 1.94 7.49 -2.59
CA VAL A 62 0.77 7.31 -3.45
C VAL A 62 1.18 7.41 -4.91
N CYS A 63 0.69 6.48 -5.72
CA CYS A 63 0.75 6.60 -7.17
C CYS A 63 -0.26 7.65 -7.61
N GLU A 64 0.18 8.65 -8.36
CA GLU A 64 -0.68 9.76 -8.76
C GLU A 64 -0.35 10.25 -10.16
N ASN A 65 -1.42 10.51 -10.93
CA ASN A 65 -1.36 11.22 -12.19
C ASN A 65 -2.07 12.57 -12.04
N ARG A 66 -1.39 13.64 -12.39
CA ARG A 66 -1.93 15.01 -12.37
C ARG A 66 -2.13 15.62 -13.75
N ASP A 67 -1.74 14.90 -14.80
CA ASP A 67 -1.94 15.38 -16.17
C ASP A 67 -3.21 14.75 -16.74
N PRO A 68 -4.26 15.55 -17.04
CA PRO A 68 -5.49 15.02 -17.62
C PRO A 68 -5.35 14.57 -19.08
N PHE A 69 -4.26 14.94 -19.74
CA PHE A 69 -4.04 14.67 -21.19
C PHE A 69 -2.98 13.58 -21.42
N LYS A 70 -2.19 13.27 -20.41
CA LYS A 70 -1.09 12.31 -20.53
C LYS A 70 -1.11 11.36 -19.35
N ILE A 71 -1.14 10.08 -19.63
CA ILE A 71 -1.05 9.05 -18.59
C ILE A 71 0.44 8.86 -18.27
N VAL A 72 0.90 9.53 -17.22
CA VAL A 72 2.23 9.34 -16.63
C VAL A 72 2.07 9.37 -15.12
N ASP A 73 2.41 8.27 -14.50
CA ASP A 73 2.28 8.11 -13.07
C ASP A 73 3.58 8.45 -12.36
N TYR A 74 3.45 9.07 -11.21
CA TYR A 74 4.51 9.52 -10.33
C TYR A 74 4.24 9.03 -8.91
N VAL A 75 5.26 8.94 -8.07
CA VAL A 75 5.05 8.71 -6.64
C VAL A 75 5.06 10.04 -5.90
N TYR A 76 3.98 10.29 -5.17
CA TYR A 76 3.81 11.43 -4.29
C TYR A 76 3.86 11.01 -2.83
N LEU A 77 4.47 11.86 -2.00
CA LEU A 77 4.48 11.74 -0.55
C LEU A 77 3.51 12.72 0.07
N TYR A 78 2.61 12.20 0.87
CA TYR A 78 1.68 12.95 1.73
C TYR A 78 2.05 12.76 3.19
N LYS A 79 1.96 13.82 3.97
CA LYS A 79 2.20 13.79 5.42
C LYS A 79 0.90 14.01 6.17
N GLY A 80 0.48 13.02 6.95
CA GLY A 80 -0.71 13.05 7.79
C GLY A 80 -0.36 13.42 9.22
N ILE A 81 -0.88 14.55 9.68
CA ILE A 81 -0.69 15.01 11.05
C ILE A 81 -1.84 14.51 11.91
N PRO A 82 -1.58 13.82 13.03
CA PRO A 82 -2.63 13.30 13.91
C PRO A 82 -3.41 14.43 14.56
N THR A 83 -4.72 14.22 14.69
CA THR A 83 -5.66 15.10 15.38
C THR A 83 -6.63 14.27 16.22
N GLU A 84 -7.44 14.87 17.05
CA GLU A 84 -8.49 14.19 17.83
C GLU A 84 -9.54 13.48 16.93
N LYS A 85 -9.70 13.91 15.69
CA LYS A 85 -10.69 13.36 14.74
C LYS A 85 -10.08 12.48 13.64
N GLY A 86 -8.81 12.12 13.74
CA GLY A 86 -8.08 11.37 12.74
C GLY A 86 -6.86 12.13 12.23
N TYR A 87 -6.65 12.17 10.93
CA TYR A 87 -5.47 12.80 10.32
C TYR A 87 -5.85 14.00 9.45
N VAL A 88 -5.03 15.03 9.49
CA VAL A 88 -5.05 16.11 8.50
C VAL A 88 -3.87 15.89 7.56
N TRP A 89 -4.17 15.60 6.30
CA TRP A 89 -3.16 15.38 5.27
C TRP A 89 -2.70 16.71 4.65
N GLN A 90 -1.40 16.88 4.60
CA GLN A 90 -0.77 17.99 3.91
C GLN A 90 -0.76 17.74 2.39
N PRO A 91 -0.65 18.77 1.55
CA PRO A 91 -0.50 18.61 0.11
C PRO A 91 0.64 17.69 -0.26
N GLY A 92 0.41 16.81 -1.23
CA GLY A 92 1.39 15.85 -1.69
C GLY A 92 2.55 16.50 -2.45
N THR A 93 3.74 15.99 -2.19
CA THR A 93 4.99 16.38 -2.88
C THR A 93 5.43 15.22 -3.76
N GLN A 94 5.69 15.47 -5.04
CA GLN A 94 6.30 14.49 -5.93
C GLN A 94 7.70 14.14 -5.45
N ILE A 95 7.97 12.84 -5.28
CA ILE A 95 9.25 12.35 -4.73
C ILE A 95 10.00 11.46 -5.71
N ILE A 96 9.29 10.79 -6.62
CA ILE A 96 9.90 9.99 -7.68
C ILE A 96 9.16 10.29 -8.98
N GLU A 97 9.93 10.39 -10.06
CA GLU A 97 9.46 10.53 -11.43
C GLU A 97 10.09 9.44 -12.31
N PRO A 98 9.49 9.13 -13.46
CA PRO A 98 10.11 8.23 -14.44
C PRO A 98 11.51 8.72 -14.80
N SER A 99 12.47 7.81 -14.91
CA SER A 99 13.82 8.16 -15.32
C SER A 99 13.87 8.56 -16.79
N GLU A 100 14.85 9.34 -17.17
CA GLU A 100 15.02 9.74 -18.61
C GLU A 100 15.27 8.51 -19.49
N THR A 101 15.97 7.53 -18.94
CA THR A 101 16.34 6.29 -19.64
C THR A 101 16.27 5.13 -18.65
N GLY A 102 15.95 3.95 -19.13
CA GLY A 102 15.93 2.74 -18.28
C GLY A 102 14.58 2.04 -18.27
N TRP A 103 14.45 1.12 -17.34
CA TRP A 103 13.29 0.22 -17.23
C TRP A 103 12.02 0.91 -16.66
N ASP A 104 12.15 2.10 -16.12
CA ASP A 104 11.09 2.88 -15.48
C ASP A 104 10.89 4.24 -16.16
N ASN A 105 11.20 4.35 -17.47
CA ASN A 105 11.21 5.61 -18.18
C ASN A 105 9.82 6.08 -18.70
N CYS A 106 8.76 5.30 -18.42
CA CYS A 106 7.40 5.64 -18.85
C CYS A 106 6.47 5.94 -17.68
N HIS A 107 6.40 5.04 -16.73
CA HIS A 107 5.57 5.14 -15.52
C HIS A 107 6.30 4.61 -14.31
N ILE A 108 6.00 5.15 -13.16
CA ILE A 108 6.37 4.59 -11.86
C ILE A 108 5.14 4.58 -10.95
N CYS A 109 4.90 3.44 -10.30
CA CYS A 109 3.68 3.21 -9.56
C CYS A 109 3.85 2.19 -8.43
N ASP A 110 2.75 1.87 -7.74
CA ASP A 110 2.65 0.82 -6.72
C ASP A 110 3.79 0.88 -5.70
N PRO A 111 4.00 2.03 -5.01
CA PRO A 111 5.02 2.12 -3.98
C PRO A 111 4.65 1.21 -2.81
N ASP A 112 5.62 0.42 -2.32
CA ASP A 112 5.52 -0.31 -1.06
C ASP A 112 6.69 0.09 -0.18
N VAL A 113 6.41 0.75 0.95
CA VAL A 113 7.42 1.27 1.86
C VAL A 113 7.40 0.49 3.16
N ARG A 114 8.59 0.05 3.60
CA ARG A 114 8.73 -0.76 4.82
C ARG A 114 9.92 -0.31 5.64
N GLU A 115 9.83 -0.51 6.93
CA GLU A 115 10.98 -0.38 7.80
C GLU A 115 11.99 -1.49 7.48
N PHE A 116 13.19 -1.07 7.12
CA PHE A 116 14.28 -1.97 6.79
C PHE A 116 15.62 -1.27 6.98
N LYS A 117 16.30 -1.61 8.09
CA LYS A 117 17.62 -1.02 8.37
C LYS A 117 18.69 -1.70 7.52
N THR A 118 19.36 -0.91 6.68
CA THR A 118 20.43 -1.38 5.82
C THR A 118 21.52 -0.33 5.66
N THR A 119 22.69 -0.75 5.18
CA THR A 119 23.79 0.16 4.83
C THR A 119 24.11 0.00 3.35
N TYR A 120 24.11 1.09 2.61
CA TYR A 120 24.46 1.13 1.20
C TYR A 120 25.44 2.30 0.94
N LYS A 121 26.56 2.01 0.29
CA LYS A 121 27.62 2.99 0.00
C LYS A 121 28.08 3.81 1.22
N GLY A 122 28.11 3.15 2.41
CA GLY A 122 28.55 3.77 3.67
C GLY A 122 27.47 4.57 4.41
N GLU A 123 26.31 4.74 3.86
CA GLU A 123 25.17 5.40 4.50
C GLU A 123 24.16 4.41 5.06
N THR A 124 23.59 4.70 6.22
CA THR A 124 22.57 3.86 6.87
C THR A 124 21.20 4.38 6.54
N TYR A 125 20.35 3.47 6.04
CA TYR A 125 18.95 3.70 5.73
C TYR A 125 18.08 2.91 6.68
N ASN A 126 16.96 3.49 7.11
CA ASN A 126 15.97 2.85 7.99
C ASN A 126 14.73 2.36 7.25
N TRP A 127 14.58 2.74 5.99
CA TRP A 127 13.41 2.46 5.17
C TRP A 127 13.85 1.99 3.79
N ILE A 128 13.05 1.10 3.23
CA ILE A 128 13.16 0.68 1.83
C ILE A 128 11.83 0.94 1.14
N MET A 129 11.89 1.41 -0.08
CA MET A 129 10.74 1.47 -0.97
C MET A 129 10.99 0.61 -2.19
N THR A 130 10.00 -0.21 -2.54
CA THR A 130 9.90 -0.86 -3.83
C THR A 130 8.78 -0.21 -4.62
N TYR A 131 8.90 -0.18 -5.94
CA TYR A 131 7.88 0.36 -6.83
C TYR A 131 7.86 -0.38 -8.16
N LEU A 132 6.74 -0.27 -8.88
CA LEU A 132 6.62 -0.74 -10.25
C LEU A 132 7.16 0.33 -11.19
N GLY A 133 8.11 -0.05 -12.04
CA GLY A 133 8.55 0.75 -13.17
C GLY A 133 8.06 0.13 -14.48
N VAL A 134 7.76 0.97 -15.46
CA VAL A 134 7.33 0.56 -16.79
C VAL A 134 8.21 1.25 -17.82
N ASP A 135 8.79 0.46 -18.71
CA ASP A 135 9.47 0.94 -19.90
C ASP A 135 8.45 1.25 -21.00
N ARG A 136 8.89 1.86 -22.09
CA ARG A 136 8.02 2.20 -23.22
C ARG A 136 7.30 0.99 -23.76
N TRP A 137 6.06 1.23 -24.11
CA TRP A 137 5.19 0.33 -24.86
C TRP A 137 5.77 0.03 -26.24
#